data_2029e1af2a62f50f16c2ee6cffb195c1
#
_entry.id   2029e1af2a62f50f16c2ee6cffb195c1
#
_cell.length_a   1.000
_cell.length_b   1.000
_cell.length_c   1.000
_cell.angle_alpha   90.00
_cell.angle_beta   90.00
_cell.angle_gamma   90.00
#
_symmetry.space_group_name_H-M   'P 1'
#
loop_
_entity.id
_entity.type
_entity.pdbx_description
1 polymer ?
#
loop_
_entity_poly.entity_id
_entity_poly.type
_entity_poly.pdbx_seq_one_letter_code
_entity_poly.pdbx_strand_id
1 'polypeptide(L)'
;MVVRDFILCQDFMYKINILPEEIEKMPLGTFPGAIHVITKSGFEYARAIAYLRQQKIIGFDTETRPVFEPGKPHRHTALLQLSGPDKAFLFRVHKMGMKRLMCSILSNPDIIKVGAAVNDDIRGLQYYTKYEPQGFVDLQKIVWEWGIRDKSVKKMAANILGCKISKTQQLSNWEAAELSPAQQMYAATDAWVCREMYIKLLMSEKHPLTPEQMAPPPPQNQQNNDKNNTEKRA
;
A
#
# COMPACT_ATOMS: atom_id res chain seq x y z
N MET A 1 -19.84 38.15 -4.72
CA MET A 1 -18.49 38.22 -5.35
C MET A 1 -17.71 37.03 -4.78
N VAL A 2 -17.76 35.89 -5.48
CA VAL A 2 -17.20 34.64 -5.01
C VAL A 2 -15.80 34.53 -5.61
N VAL A 3 -14.78 34.64 -4.76
CA VAL A 3 -13.39 34.41 -5.13
C VAL A 3 -13.25 32.91 -5.35
N ARG A 4 -13.18 32.47 -6.59
CA ARG A 4 -12.68 31.15 -6.97
C ARG A 4 -11.18 31.18 -6.73
N ASP A 5 -10.76 30.56 -5.63
CA ASP A 5 -9.36 30.21 -5.46
C ASP A 5 -8.98 29.23 -6.57
N PHE A 6 -8.27 29.75 -7.54
CA PHE A 6 -7.52 28.97 -8.51
C PHE A 6 -6.47 28.19 -7.71
N ILE A 7 -6.76 26.91 -7.45
CA ILE A 7 -5.72 25.96 -7.06
C ILE A 7 -4.79 25.90 -8.27
N LEU A 8 -3.70 26.61 -8.19
CA LEU A 8 -2.57 26.49 -9.11
C LEU A 8 -2.17 25.00 -9.10
N CYS A 9 -2.43 24.33 -10.21
CA CYS A 9 -1.86 23.02 -10.51
C CYS A 9 -0.34 23.23 -10.47
N GLN A 10 0.30 22.93 -9.34
CA GLN A 10 1.75 22.93 -9.29
C GLN A 10 2.21 21.78 -10.17
N ASP A 11 3.04 22.07 -11.17
CA ASP A 11 3.74 21.07 -11.98
C ASP A 11 4.67 20.25 -11.08
N PHE A 12 4.10 19.30 -10.34
CA PHE A 12 4.87 18.35 -9.57
C PHE A 12 5.35 17.24 -10.50
N MET A 13 6.54 17.41 -11.04
CA MET A 13 7.21 16.32 -11.74
C MET A 13 7.79 15.37 -10.70
N TYR A 14 7.25 14.15 -10.63
CA TYR A 14 7.77 13.11 -9.76
C TYR A 14 9.12 12.58 -10.28
N LYS A 15 9.94 12.04 -9.39
CA LYS A 15 11.20 11.38 -9.76
C LYS A 15 10.92 10.01 -10.36
N ILE A 16 11.65 9.64 -11.40
CA ILE A 16 11.58 8.29 -11.97
C ILE A 16 11.91 7.25 -10.91
N ASN A 17 12.98 7.48 -10.14
CA ASN A 17 13.34 6.70 -8.95
C ASN A 17 13.74 7.65 -7.83
N ILE A 18 13.42 7.29 -6.60
CA ILE A 18 13.87 7.98 -5.41
C ILE A 18 15.00 7.20 -4.73
N LEU A 19 16.02 7.91 -4.25
CA LEU A 19 17.18 7.30 -3.61
C LEU A 19 16.90 6.99 -2.12
N PRO A 20 17.47 5.92 -1.56
CA PRO A 20 17.30 5.58 -0.15
C PRO A 20 17.71 6.71 0.81
N GLU A 21 18.79 7.43 0.49
CA GLU A 21 19.32 8.54 1.30
C GLU A 21 18.37 9.73 1.37
N GLU A 22 17.57 9.93 0.32
CA GLU A 22 16.53 10.96 0.30
C GLU A 22 15.36 10.56 1.19
N ILE A 23 14.95 9.28 1.12
CA ILE A 23 13.85 8.75 1.93
C ILE A 23 14.18 8.86 3.43
N GLU A 24 15.42 8.55 3.83
CA GLU A 24 15.79 8.58 5.25
C GLU A 24 15.74 9.99 5.87
N LYS A 25 15.86 11.03 5.07
CA LYS A 25 15.76 12.44 5.50
C LYS A 25 14.32 12.94 5.61
N MET A 26 13.34 12.18 5.10
CA MET A 26 11.94 12.60 5.09
C MET A 26 11.29 12.42 6.46
N PRO A 27 10.25 13.22 6.77
CA PRO A 27 9.45 13.01 7.97
C PRO A 27 8.76 11.64 7.93
N LEU A 28 8.55 11.05 9.09
CA LEU A 28 7.77 9.81 9.21
C LEU A 28 6.28 10.12 9.00
N GLY A 29 5.69 9.49 7.98
CA GLY A 29 4.26 9.50 7.76
C GLY A 29 3.58 8.40 8.57
N THR A 30 2.51 8.75 9.28
CA THR A 30 1.67 7.82 10.04
C THR A 30 0.21 8.21 9.83
N PHE A 31 -0.67 7.24 9.91
CA PHE A 31 -2.11 7.49 9.83
C PHE A 31 -2.56 8.44 10.95
N PRO A 32 -3.18 9.59 10.64
CA PRO A 32 -3.52 10.60 11.64
C PRO A 32 -4.88 10.39 12.31
N GLY A 33 -5.67 9.42 11.85
CA GLY A 33 -7.07 9.24 12.23
C GLY A 33 -7.30 8.17 13.29
N ALA A 34 -8.58 7.81 13.48
CA ALA A 34 -8.98 6.79 14.42
C ALA A 34 -8.83 5.37 13.83
N ILE A 35 -8.23 4.46 14.61
CA ILE A 35 -8.03 3.07 14.21
C ILE A 35 -9.02 2.18 14.97
N HIS A 36 -9.75 1.34 14.25
CA HIS A 36 -10.75 0.43 14.77
C HIS A 36 -10.39 -1.02 14.44
N VAL A 37 -10.10 -1.85 15.45
CA VAL A 37 -9.84 -3.28 15.26
C VAL A 37 -11.15 -4.05 15.38
N ILE A 38 -11.53 -4.76 14.31
CA ILE A 38 -12.79 -5.49 14.20
C ILE A 38 -12.51 -6.99 14.26
N THR A 39 -13.00 -7.66 15.30
CA THR A 39 -12.74 -9.10 15.55
C THR A 39 -13.96 -9.99 15.34
N LYS A 40 -15.16 -9.41 15.27
CA LYS A 40 -16.45 -10.13 15.11
C LYS A 40 -17.51 -9.24 14.47
N SER A 41 -18.58 -9.85 13.99
CA SER A 41 -19.79 -9.14 13.59
C SER A 41 -20.48 -8.52 14.83
N GLY A 42 -21.03 -7.31 14.68
CA GLY A 42 -21.66 -6.57 15.74
C GLY A 42 -21.75 -5.08 15.42
N PHE A 43 -21.99 -4.28 16.42
CA PHE A 43 -22.22 -2.83 16.27
C PHE A 43 -21.01 -2.12 15.61
N GLU A 44 -19.77 -2.36 16.09
CA GLU A 44 -18.56 -1.75 15.51
C GLU A 44 -18.33 -2.18 14.06
N TYR A 45 -18.59 -3.45 13.74
CA TYR A 45 -18.58 -3.92 12.36
C TYR A 45 -19.60 -3.18 11.48
N ALA A 46 -20.84 -3.03 11.96
CA ALA A 46 -21.88 -2.33 11.22
C ALA A 46 -21.53 -0.84 11.00
N ARG A 47 -20.96 -0.18 12.00
CA ARG A 47 -20.46 1.21 11.88
C ARG A 47 -19.33 1.32 10.86
N ALA A 48 -18.37 0.37 10.88
CA ALA A 48 -17.28 0.33 9.91
C ALA A 48 -17.80 0.20 8.47
N ILE A 49 -18.75 -0.71 8.24
CA ILE A 49 -19.38 -0.90 6.93
C ILE A 49 -20.14 0.36 6.49
N ALA A 50 -20.92 0.98 7.40
CA ALA A 50 -21.66 2.19 7.10
C ALA A 50 -20.75 3.35 6.71
N TYR A 51 -19.63 3.54 7.42
CA TYR A 51 -18.62 4.55 7.09
C TYR A 51 -17.97 4.29 5.72
N LEU A 52 -17.50 3.06 5.48
CA LEU A 52 -16.80 2.70 4.24
C LEU A 52 -17.69 2.84 3.00
N ARG A 53 -18.99 2.57 3.12
CA ARG A 53 -19.97 2.75 2.03
C ARG A 53 -20.17 4.21 1.62
N GLN A 54 -19.86 5.16 2.47
CA GLN A 54 -19.96 6.59 2.17
C GLN A 54 -18.72 7.12 1.45
N GLN A 55 -17.64 6.34 1.39
CA GLN A 55 -16.40 6.75 0.74
C GLN A 55 -16.44 6.45 -0.76
N LYS A 56 -15.89 7.34 -1.57
CA LYS A 56 -15.65 7.10 -3.01
C LYS A 56 -14.32 6.42 -3.27
N ILE A 57 -13.32 6.70 -2.43
CA ILE A 57 -11.98 6.13 -2.51
C ILE A 57 -11.56 5.68 -1.13
N ILE A 58 -11.17 4.43 -0.99
CA ILE A 58 -10.61 3.86 0.24
C ILE A 58 -9.24 3.24 -0.03
N GLY A 59 -8.37 3.29 0.96
CA GLY A 59 -7.13 2.53 0.96
C GLY A 59 -7.39 1.07 1.28
N PHE A 60 -6.63 0.19 0.67
CA PHE A 60 -6.75 -1.26 0.79
C PHE A 60 -5.37 -1.89 0.95
N ASP A 61 -5.26 -2.79 1.92
CA ASP A 61 -4.08 -3.64 2.10
C ASP A 61 -4.46 -4.91 2.87
N THR A 62 -3.57 -5.91 2.90
CA THR A 62 -3.74 -7.13 3.71
C THR A 62 -2.44 -7.53 4.39
N GLU A 63 -2.56 -8.24 5.52
CA GLU A 63 -1.42 -8.82 6.19
C GLU A 63 -1.58 -10.32 6.44
N THR A 64 -0.48 -11.04 6.25
CA THR A 64 -0.40 -12.47 6.48
C THR A 64 0.74 -12.76 7.45
N ARG A 65 0.52 -13.65 8.41
CA ARG A 65 1.60 -14.08 9.30
C ARG A 65 2.72 -14.75 8.51
N PRO A 66 3.96 -14.28 8.58
CA PRO A 66 5.08 -14.87 7.86
C PRO A 66 5.37 -16.31 8.36
N VAL A 67 5.83 -17.16 7.43
CA VAL A 67 6.32 -18.52 7.69
C VAL A 67 7.79 -18.55 7.35
N PHE A 68 8.62 -18.82 8.35
CA PHE A 68 10.09 -18.84 8.18
C PHE A 68 10.64 -20.28 8.02
N GLU A 69 9.79 -21.30 8.24
CA GLU A 69 10.20 -22.70 8.15
C GLU A 69 10.02 -23.23 6.72
N PRO A 70 11.08 -23.73 6.06
CA PRO A 70 10.97 -24.35 4.75
C PRO A 70 9.96 -25.51 4.73
N GLY A 71 9.17 -25.62 3.65
CA GLY A 71 8.22 -26.72 3.47
C GLY A 71 6.90 -26.60 4.24
N LYS A 72 6.72 -25.60 5.10
CA LYS A 72 5.41 -25.33 5.71
C LYS A 72 4.49 -24.60 4.72
N PRO A 73 3.18 -24.92 4.73
CA PRO A 73 2.22 -24.23 3.87
C PRO A 73 2.15 -22.75 4.23
N HIS A 74 1.93 -21.92 3.20
CA HIS A 74 1.67 -20.51 3.38
C HIS A 74 0.45 -20.30 4.27
N ARG A 75 0.51 -19.31 5.16
CA ARG A 75 -0.63 -18.88 5.97
C ARG A 75 -1.64 -18.12 5.12
N HIS A 76 -2.89 -18.15 5.52
CA HIS A 76 -3.92 -17.34 4.89
C HIS A 76 -3.89 -15.92 5.42
N THR A 77 -4.49 -14.99 4.69
CA THR A 77 -4.62 -13.59 5.10
C THR A 77 -5.18 -13.48 6.52
N ALA A 78 -4.46 -12.81 7.40
CA ALA A 78 -4.85 -12.64 8.80
C ALA A 78 -5.67 -11.36 9.02
N LEU A 79 -5.35 -10.31 8.28
CA LEU A 79 -5.88 -8.96 8.46
C LEU A 79 -6.26 -8.36 7.11
N LEU A 80 -7.42 -7.71 7.04
CA LEU A 80 -7.81 -6.82 5.96
C LEU A 80 -7.85 -5.40 6.51
N GLN A 81 -7.13 -4.47 5.86
CA GLN A 81 -7.13 -3.05 6.19
C GLN A 81 -7.94 -2.27 5.15
N LEU A 82 -8.92 -1.49 5.61
CA LEU A 82 -9.65 -0.54 4.79
C LEU A 82 -9.62 0.84 5.45
N SER A 83 -9.11 1.85 4.74
CA SER A 83 -8.94 3.19 5.28
C SER A 83 -9.69 4.24 4.47
N GLY A 84 -10.48 5.07 5.15
CA GLY A 84 -10.94 6.37 4.65
C GLY A 84 -9.93 7.47 5.01
N PRO A 85 -10.34 8.75 4.94
CA PRO A 85 -9.47 9.88 5.26
C PRO A 85 -9.10 10.00 6.75
N ASP A 86 -10.05 9.66 7.63
CA ASP A 86 -9.98 9.90 9.08
C ASP A 86 -10.22 8.64 9.94
N LYS A 87 -10.58 7.51 9.32
CA LYS A 87 -10.78 6.23 10.02
C LYS A 87 -10.21 5.07 9.24
N ALA A 88 -9.48 4.21 9.93
CA ALA A 88 -8.97 2.94 9.42
C ALA A 88 -9.62 1.78 10.18
N PHE A 89 -10.01 0.74 9.45
CA PHE A 89 -10.65 -0.45 9.99
C PHE A 89 -9.78 -1.67 9.71
N LEU A 90 -9.38 -2.35 10.78
CA LEU A 90 -8.51 -3.50 10.77
C LEU A 90 -9.35 -4.75 11.05
N PHE A 91 -9.83 -5.41 10.00
CA PHE A 91 -10.68 -6.59 10.12
C PHE A 91 -9.83 -7.85 10.31
N ARG A 92 -9.94 -8.50 11.47
CA ARG A 92 -9.24 -9.74 11.80
C ARG A 92 -9.87 -10.92 11.06
N VAL A 93 -9.66 -11.03 9.74
CA VAL A 93 -10.34 -12.02 8.89
C VAL A 93 -10.05 -13.48 9.29
N HIS A 94 -8.89 -13.77 9.87
CA HIS A 94 -8.60 -15.10 10.41
C HIS A 94 -9.48 -15.47 11.62
N LYS A 95 -10.03 -14.49 12.36
CA LYS A 95 -10.94 -14.71 13.49
C LYS A 95 -12.40 -14.71 13.07
N MET A 96 -12.78 -13.79 12.15
CA MET A 96 -14.18 -13.55 11.85
C MET A 96 -14.62 -14.04 10.45
N GLY A 97 -13.67 -14.44 9.61
CA GLY A 97 -13.90 -14.73 8.19
C GLY A 97 -14.32 -13.47 7.40
N MET A 98 -14.50 -13.65 6.11
CA MET A 98 -15.07 -12.62 5.24
C MET A 98 -16.59 -12.62 5.35
N LYS A 99 -17.18 -11.46 5.64
CA LYS A 99 -18.62 -11.31 5.81
C LYS A 99 -19.27 -10.69 4.57
N ARG A 100 -20.53 -11.05 4.29
CA ARG A 100 -21.26 -10.58 3.09
C ARG A 100 -21.18 -9.08 2.85
N LEU A 101 -21.27 -8.26 3.91
CA LEU A 101 -21.21 -6.79 3.76
C LEU A 101 -19.80 -6.29 3.41
N MET A 102 -18.74 -6.97 3.89
CA MET A 102 -17.37 -6.68 3.45
C MET A 102 -17.20 -7.04 1.97
N CYS A 103 -17.65 -8.22 1.57
CA CYS A 103 -17.64 -8.63 0.16
C CYS A 103 -18.41 -7.63 -0.71
N SER A 104 -19.55 -7.09 -0.25
CA SER A 104 -20.30 -6.10 -1.01
C SER A 104 -19.56 -4.77 -1.20
N ILE A 105 -18.66 -4.37 -0.29
CA ILE A 105 -17.78 -3.21 -0.49
C ILE A 105 -16.70 -3.56 -1.53
N LEU A 106 -16.07 -4.73 -1.41
CA LEU A 106 -15.02 -5.16 -2.32
C LEU A 106 -15.51 -5.44 -3.74
N SER A 107 -16.79 -5.74 -3.89
CA SER A 107 -17.47 -5.95 -5.19
C SER A 107 -18.17 -4.70 -5.72
N ASN A 108 -18.14 -3.58 -5.02
CA ASN A 108 -18.81 -2.36 -5.49
C ASN A 108 -17.88 -1.56 -6.42
N PRO A 109 -18.25 -1.38 -7.72
CA PRO A 109 -17.45 -0.59 -8.66
C PRO A 109 -17.43 0.92 -8.32
N ASP A 110 -18.44 1.43 -7.60
CA ASP A 110 -18.56 2.86 -7.25
C ASP A 110 -17.66 3.26 -6.07
N ILE A 111 -17.06 2.29 -5.38
CA ILE A 111 -16.06 2.50 -4.33
C ILE A 111 -14.71 2.05 -4.87
N ILE A 112 -13.80 2.97 -5.07
CA ILE A 112 -12.43 2.64 -5.52
C ILE A 112 -11.62 2.15 -4.32
N LYS A 113 -11.04 0.94 -4.44
CA LYS A 113 -10.12 0.35 -3.46
C LYS A 113 -8.70 0.46 -4.00
N VAL A 114 -7.87 1.28 -3.35
CA VAL A 114 -6.50 1.56 -3.79
C VAL A 114 -5.50 0.80 -2.93
N GLY A 115 -4.65 0.03 -3.56
CA GLY A 115 -3.57 -0.71 -2.91
C GLY A 115 -2.34 -0.85 -3.79
N ALA A 116 -1.39 -1.67 -3.38
CA ALA A 116 -0.20 -2.02 -4.15
C ALA A 116 -0.06 -3.54 -4.24
N ALA A 117 0.08 -4.09 -5.45
CA ALA A 117 0.12 -5.54 -5.72
C ALA A 117 -1.17 -6.28 -5.30
N VAL A 118 -2.33 -5.65 -5.45
CA VAL A 118 -3.63 -6.08 -4.89
C VAL A 118 -4.12 -7.46 -5.32
N ASN A 119 -3.60 -8.05 -6.40
CA ASN A 119 -4.11 -9.31 -6.92
C ASN A 119 -3.92 -10.50 -5.97
N ASP A 120 -2.79 -10.56 -5.27
CA ASP A 120 -2.49 -11.63 -4.31
C ASP A 120 -3.34 -11.47 -3.05
N ASP A 121 -3.56 -10.24 -2.61
CA ASP A 121 -4.43 -9.90 -1.49
C ASP A 121 -5.87 -10.32 -1.75
N ILE A 122 -6.39 -9.99 -2.93
CA ILE A 122 -7.74 -10.39 -3.37
C ILE A 122 -7.88 -11.92 -3.34
N ARG A 123 -6.90 -12.65 -3.89
CA ARG A 123 -6.90 -14.13 -3.86
C ARG A 123 -6.86 -14.68 -2.44
N GLY A 124 -6.05 -14.07 -1.56
CA GLY A 124 -5.98 -14.41 -0.16
C GLY A 124 -7.31 -14.23 0.57
N LEU A 125 -8.05 -13.17 0.29
CA LEU A 125 -9.39 -12.93 0.84
C LEU A 125 -10.45 -13.87 0.25
N GLN A 126 -10.36 -14.20 -1.04
CA GLN A 126 -11.26 -15.16 -1.71
C GLN A 126 -11.13 -16.60 -1.20
N TYR A 127 -10.06 -16.93 -0.49
CA TYR A 127 -9.95 -18.19 0.27
C TYR A 127 -11.09 -18.34 1.28
N TYR A 128 -11.45 -17.25 1.98
CA TYR A 128 -12.53 -17.28 2.99
C TYR A 128 -13.92 -17.27 2.38
N THR A 129 -14.14 -16.51 1.33
CA THR A 129 -15.46 -16.34 0.70
C THR A 129 -15.28 -15.85 -0.72
N LYS A 130 -15.90 -16.52 -1.67
CA LYS A 130 -15.91 -16.08 -3.08
C LYS A 130 -16.71 -14.79 -3.22
N TYR A 131 -16.15 -13.84 -3.91
CA TYR A 131 -16.79 -12.59 -4.31
C TYR A 131 -16.17 -12.10 -5.64
N GLU A 132 -16.87 -11.27 -6.37
CA GLU A 132 -16.38 -10.66 -7.61
C GLU A 132 -15.70 -9.34 -7.29
N PRO A 133 -14.37 -9.21 -7.39
CA PRO A 133 -13.65 -7.98 -7.07
C PRO A 133 -13.87 -6.93 -8.15
N GLN A 134 -14.34 -5.73 -7.78
CA GLN A 134 -14.54 -4.61 -8.69
C GLN A 134 -14.02 -3.30 -8.08
N GLY A 135 -13.69 -2.32 -8.91
CA GLY A 135 -13.24 -1.00 -8.47
C GLY A 135 -11.88 -1.00 -7.78
N PHE A 136 -11.00 -1.97 -8.04
CA PHE A 136 -9.64 -2.00 -7.51
C PHE A 136 -8.67 -1.22 -8.40
N VAL A 137 -7.80 -0.45 -7.76
CA VAL A 137 -6.69 0.25 -8.39
C VAL A 137 -5.39 -0.23 -7.75
N ASP A 138 -4.50 -0.76 -8.58
CA ASP A 138 -3.15 -1.17 -8.19
C ASP A 138 -2.15 -0.06 -8.55
N LEU A 139 -1.63 0.62 -7.55
CA LEU A 139 -0.68 1.72 -7.74
C LEU A 139 0.56 1.28 -8.53
N GLN A 140 1.04 0.06 -8.32
CA GLN A 140 2.22 -0.46 -9.04
C GLN A 140 2.00 -0.55 -10.56
N LYS A 141 0.73 -0.62 -11.00
CA LYS A 141 0.37 -0.72 -12.42
C LYS A 141 0.13 0.63 -13.08
N ILE A 142 -0.10 1.69 -12.31
CA ILE A 142 -0.52 2.98 -12.87
C ILE A 142 0.51 4.10 -12.68
N VAL A 143 1.39 4.04 -11.66
CA VAL A 143 2.30 5.16 -11.31
C VAL A 143 3.26 5.57 -12.44
N TRP A 144 3.53 4.68 -13.39
CA TRP A 144 4.33 4.99 -14.58
C TRP A 144 3.71 6.09 -15.45
N GLU A 145 2.37 6.26 -15.39
CA GLU A 145 1.67 7.35 -16.09
C GLU A 145 2.06 8.73 -15.56
N TRP A 146 2.58 8.81 -14.33
CA TRP A 146 3.10 10.04 -13.69
C TRP A 146 4.63 10.06 -13.62
N GLY A 147 5.31 9.27 -14.45
CA GLY A 147 6.78 9.27 -14.52
C GLY A 147 7.48 8.51 -13.41
N ILE A 148 6.79 7.65 -12.65
CA ILE A 148 7.35 6.91 -11.53
C ILE A 148 7.60 5.45 -11.93
N ARG A 149 8.84 4.97 -11.79
CA ARG A 149 9.21 3.58 -12.02
C ARG A 149 9.24 2.73 -10.75
N ASP A 150 9.49 3.36 -9.60
CA ASP A 150 9.49 2.68 -8.31
C ASP A 150 8.12 2.10 -7.97
N LYS A 151 8.09 0.82 -7.55
CA LYS A 151 6.84 0.08 -7.27
C LYS A 151 6.64 -0.26 -5.79
N SER A 152 7.65 -0.10 -4.92
CA SER A 152 7.44 -0.35 -3.49
C SER A 152 6.64 0.77 -2.85
N VAL A 153 5.71 0.45 -1.96
CA VAL A 153 4.88 1.43 -1.24
C VAL A 153 5.75 2.48 -0.54
N LYS A 154 6.86 2.06 0.12
CA LYS A 154 7.81 2.99 0.77
C LYS A 154 8.35 4.04 -0.21
N LYS A 155 8.78 3.62 -1.40
CA LYS A 155 9.35 4.53 -2.40
C LYS A 155 8.28 5.40 -3.06
N MET A 156 7.12 4.82 -3.36
CA MET A 156 6.00 5.57 -3.90
C MET A 156 5.51 6.64 -2.91
N ALA A 157 5.35 6.29 -1.62
CA ALA A 157 4.95 7.25 -0.59
C ALA A 157 5.98 8.39 -0.44
N ALA A 158 7.27 8.06 -0.44
CA ALA A 158 8.33 9.06 -0.38
C ALA A 158 8.29 10.01 -1.58
N ASN A 159 8.15 9.48 -2.80
CA ASN A 159 8.13 10.25 -4.02
C ASN A 159 6.85 11.09 -4.16
N ILE A 160 5.69 10.50 -3.87
CA ILE A 160 4.40 11.14 -4.10
C ILE A 160 3.99 12.02 -2.91
N LEU A 161 4.13 11.52 -1.68
CA LEU A 161 3.67 12.22 -0.47
C LEU A 161 4.76 13.01 0.24
N GLY A 162 6.05 12.76 -0.06
CA GLY A 162 7.17 13.40 0.61
C GLY A 162 7.40 12.91 2.04
N CYS A 163 6.99 11.70 2.38
CA CYS A 163 7.17 11.11 3.69
C CYS A 163 7.69 9.67 3.61
N LYS A 164 8.49 9.25 4.60
CA LYS A 164 8.87 7.84 4.75
C LYS A 164 7.83 7.11 5.59
N ILE A 165 7.63 5.81 5.30
CA ILE A 165 6.78 4.92 6.09
C ILE A 165 7.62 3.84 6.77
N SER A 166 7.20 3.40 7.96
CA SER A 166 7.88 2.34 8.71
C SER A 166 7.66 0.98 8.03
N LYS A 167 8.65 0.08 8.14
CA LYS A 167 8.53 -1.35 7.76
C LYS A 167 8.69 -2.28 8.96
N THR A 168 8.74 -1.75 10.18
CA THR A 168 9.12 -2.51 11.38
C THR A 168 8.17 -3.64 11.73
N GLN A 169 6.91 -3.57 11.30
CA GLN A 169 5.90 -4.58 11.61
C GLN A 169 5.58 -5.54 10.45
N GLN A 170 6.20 -5.37 9.29
CA GLN A 170 5.93 -6.18 8.10
C GLN A 170 6.01 -7.70 8.35
N LEU A 171 6.98 -8.14 9.16
CA LEU A 171 7.19 -9.55 9.48
C LEU A 171 6.67 -9.93 10.88
N SER A 172 5.73 -9.19 11.42
CA SER A 172 5.19 -9.45 12.76
C SER A 172 4.12 -10.54 12.76
N ASN A 173 3.72 -11.00 13.96
CA ASN A 173 2.69 -12.01 14.10
C ASN A 173 1.29 -11.40 13.96
N TRP A 174 0.77 -11.36 12.75
CA TRP A 174 -0.57 -10.84 12.45
C TRP A 174 -1.73 -11.72 12.97
N GLU A 175 -1.44 -12.95 13.45
CA GLU A 175 -2.40 -13.83 14.10
C GLU A 175 -2.37 -13.73 15.64
N ALA A 176 -1.58 -12.83 16.23
CA ALA A 176 -1.53 -12.64 17.68
C ALA A 176 -2.92 -12.46 18.30
N ALA A 177 -3.10 -12.79 19.58
CA ALA A 177 -4.38 -12.64 20.27
C ALA A 177 -4.93 -11.22 20.15
N GLU A 178 -4.05 -10.23 20.33
CA GLU A 178 -4.32 -8.80 20.14
C GLU A 178 -3.21 -8.19 19.28
N LEU A 179 -3.55 -7.17 18.48
CA LEU A 179 -2.57 -6.37 17.75
C LEU A 179 -2.01 -5.30 18.68
N SER A 180 -0.69 -5.19 18.72
CA SER A 180 -0.03 -4.10 19.44
C SER A 180 -0.37 -2.74 18.82
N PRO A 181 -0.25 -1.62 19.56
CA PRO A 181 -0.43 -0.28 18.99
C PRO A 181 0.46 -0.03 17.76
N ALA A 182 1.70 -0.56 17.77
CA ALA A 182 2.62 -0.44 16.64
C ALA A 182 2.12 -1.19 15.40
N GLN A 183 1.57 -2.41 15.55
CA GLN A 183 0.95 -3.16 14.47
C GLN A 183 -0.30 -2.45 13.92
N GLN A 184 -1.13 -1.93 14.81
CA GLN A 184 -2.33 -1.19 14.40
C GLN A 184 -1.98 0.06 13.60
N MET A 185 -1.01 0.85 14.06
CA MET A 185 -0.55 2.05 13.38
C MET A 185 0.08 1.71 12.01
N TYR A 186 0.90 0.66 11.96
CA TYR A 186 1.52 0.19 10.73
C TYR A 186 0.46 -0.18 9.69
N ALA A 187 -0.46 -1.08 10.03
CA ALA A 187 -1.50 -1.57 9.14
C ALA A 187 -2.47 -0.47 8.66
N ALA A 188 -2.83 0.47 9.56
CA ALA A 188 -3.65 1.62 9.20
C ALA A 188 -2.92 2.56 8.24
N THR A 189 -1.61 2.76 8.44
CA THR A 189 -0.78 3.62 7.59
C THR A 189 -0.62 3.04 6.19
N ASP A 190 -0.37 1.73 6.04
CA ASP A 190 -0.15 1.10 4.73
C ASP A 190 -1.39 1.22 3.83
N ALA A 191 -2.59 0.97 4.35
CA ALA A 191 -3.81 1.19 3.60
C ALA A 191 -4.04 2.69 3.31
N TRP A 192 -3.86 3.57 4.30
CA TRP A 192 -4.12 5.01 4.15
C TRP A 192 -3.18 5.67 3.13
N VAL A 193 -1.89 5.39 3.16
CA VAL A 193 -0.94 6.00 2.20
C VAL A 193 -1.27 5.62 0.76
N CYS A 194 -1.78 4.42 0.50
CA CYS A 194 -2.23 4.02 -0.83
C CYS A 194 -3.37 4.93 -1.33
N ARG A 195 -4.35 5.23 -0.46
CA ARG A 195 -5.43 6.18 -0.75
C ARG A 195 -4.89 7.59 -1.03
N GLU A 196 -4.04 8.12 -0.16
CA GLU A 196 -3.50 9.48 -0.28
C GLU A 196 -2.63 9.65 -1.54
N MET A 197 -1.80 8.64 -1.85
CA MET A 197 -1.01 8.63 -3.08
C MET A 197 -1.92 8.72 -4.31
N TYR A 198 -2.98 7.92 -4.36
CA TYR A 198 -3.89 7.93 -5.51
C TYR A 198 -4.60 9.27 -5.66
N ILE A 199 -5.09 9.86 -4.58
CA ILE A 199 -5.73 11.18 -4.60
C ILE A 199 -4.75 12.24 -5.11
N LYS A 200 -3.51 12.24 -4.63
CA LYS A 200 -2.50 13.20 -5.08
C LYS A 200 -2.13 13.01 -6.54
N LEU A 201 -2.04 11.77 -7.02
CA LEU A 201 -1.82 11.48 -8.44
C LEU A 201 -2.96 12.01 -9.31
N LEU A 202 -4.23 11.83 -8.89
CA LEU A 202 -5.39 12.36 -9.62
C LEU A 202 -5.39 13.89 -9.74
N MET A 203 -4.74 14.59 -8.81
CA MET A 203 -4.59 16.07 -8.83
C MET A 203 -3.33 16.53 -9.57
N SER A 204 -2.48 15.62 -10.01
CA SER A 204 -1.21 15.90 -10.67
C SER A 204 -1.30 15.66 -12.18
N GLU A 205 -0.53 16.40 -12.97
CA GLU A 205 -0.40 16.17 -14.39
C GLU A 205 0.31 14.84 -14.68
N LYS A 206 -0.12 14.14 -15.73
CA LYS A 206 0.51 12.90 -16.17
C LYS A 206 1.71 13.17 -17.06
N HIS A 207 2.84 12.57 -16.70
CA HIS A 207 4.08 12.57 -17.49
C HIS A 207 4.54 11.11 -17.68
N PRO A 208 3.93 10.33 -18.59
CA PRO A 208 4.18 8.91 -18.71
C PRO A 208 5.65 8.60 -19.01
N LEU A 209 6.17 7.54 -18.38
CA LEU A 209 7.50 7.02 -18.70
C LEU A 209 7.55 6.52 -20.14
N THR A 210 8.67 6.82 -20.83
CA THR A 210 8.93 6.20 -22.14
C THR A 210 9.27 4.72 -21.98
N PRO A 211 9.17 3.91 -23.08
CA PRO A 211 9.59 2.51 -23.04
C PRO A 211 11.02 2.30 -22.52
N GLU A 212 11.95 3.21 -22.89
CA GLU A 212 13.35 3.18 -22.47
C GLU A 212 13.47 3.42 -20.95
N GLN A 213 12.69 4.35 -20.40
CA GLN A 213 12.66 4.64 -18.96
C GLN A 213 12.02 3.52 -18.14
N MET A 214 11.11 2.73 -18.73
CA MET A 214 10.50 1.55 -18.10
C MET A 214 11.44 0.35 -18.11
N ALA A 215 12.39 0.27 -19.03
CA ALA A 215 13.34 -0.83 -19.10
C ALA A 215 14.18 -0.91 -17.80
N PRO A 216 14.52 -2.14 -17.32
CA PRO A 216 15.42 -2.27 -16.19
C PRO A 216 16.77 -1.63 -16.53
N PRO A 217 17.46 -1.02 -15.56
CA PRO A 217 18.81 -0.49 -15.80
C PRO A 217 19.70 -1.61 -16.31
N PRO A 218 20.62 -1.32 -17.27
CA PRO A 218 21.55 -2.32 -17.75
C PRO A 218 22.31 -2.90 -16.55
N PRO A 219 22.68 -4.22 -16.59
CA PRO A 219 23.43 -4.83 -15.51
C PRO A 219 24.71 -4.03 -15.31
N GLN A 220 24.94 -3.56 -14.07
CA GLN A 220 26.20 -2.92 -13.72
C GLN A 220 27.28 -3.97 -13.91
N ASN A 221 28.09 -3.83 -14.97
CA ASN A 221 29.27 -4.68 -15.19
C ASN A 221 30.11 -4.60 -13.92
N GLN A 222 30.39 -5.75 -13.34
CA GLN A 222 31.40 -5.94 -12.30
C GLN A 222 32.78 -5.69 -12.93
N GLN A 223 33.09 -4.45 -13.30
CA GLN A 223 34.43 -4.00 -13.63
C GLN A 223 35.09 -3.57 -12.32
N ASN A 224 35.66 -4.49 -11.58
CA ASN A 224 36.77 -4.24 -10.64
C ASN A 224 37.12 -5.52 -9.86
N ASN A 225 37.64 -6.55 -10.54
CA ASN A 225 38.38 -7.61 -9.84
C ASN A 225 39.60 -8.17 -10.59
N ASP A 226 40.07 -7.52 -11.66
CA ASP A 226 41.27 -8.03 -12.39
C ASP A 226 42.53 -7.18 -12.22
N LYS A 227 42.57 -6.22 -11.29
CA LYS A 227 43.81 -5.43 -11.08
C LYS A 227 44.71 -5.88 -9.93
N ASN A 228 44.36 -6.91 -9.16
CA ASN A 228 45.15 -7.33 -8.00
C ASN A 228 45.86 -8.67 -8.16
N ASN A 229 45.96 -9.23 -9.36
CA ASN A 229 46.62 -10.53 -9.54
C ASN A 229 47.92 -10.50 -10.38
N THR A 230 48.46 -9.31 -10.68
CA THR A 230 49.67 -9.18 -11.49
C THR A 230 50.91 -8.74 -10.69
N GLU A 231 50.81 -8.48 -9.39
CA GLU A 231 51.94 -8.04 -8.56
C GLU A 231 52.50 -9.10 -7.56
N LYS A 232 52.13 -10.37 -7.70
CA LYS A 232 52.70 -11.47 -6.87
C LYS A 232 53.44 -12.53 -7.68
N ARG A 233 54.02 -12.19 -8.82
CA ARG A 233 54.97 -13.04 -9.53
C ARG A 233 56.08 -12.17 -10.14
N ALA A 234 56.97 -11.67 -9.31
CA ALA A 234 58.31 -11.28 -9.65
C ALA A 234 59.18 -11.46 -8.39
#